data_4489d27bddff4eea80cce2a927921a9c
#
_entry.id   4489d27bddff4eea80cce2a927921a9c
#
_cell.length_a   1.000
_cell.length_b   1.000
_cell.length_c   1.000
_cell.angle_alpha   90.00
_cell.angle_beta   90.00
_cell.angle_gamma   90.00
#
_symmetry.space_group_name_H-M   'P 1'
#
loop_
_entity.id
_entity.type
_entity.pdbx_description
1 polymer ?
#
loop_
_entity_poly.entity_id
_entity_poly.type
_entity_poly.pdbx_seq_one_letter_code
_entity_poly.pdbx_strand_id
1 'polypeptide(L)'
;MKTEIKLIIFSIAIILMSVTSCDRNPFHPEKHSHAVGNQPPETYLFLFTIRDTITVNNSTYIDSVGIDTTASKQILRWWGEDSDGSVIGYYIQWDYQSKPVWTTAEYDTFYTPIRQKFDQFTFRVWAVDNDSLMDPTPATQTFPVYNSKPLIEFKFKSNPPAPAGNPNVTAYTFPTRTFMWDASDADGDETITKIYYALDDTSAWEELPGEERSITLTGLVPGSRRFFAKAVDIAGAESNIISFPDPNDQTTPNTWIVKEPIGDVLLINDFAQDQNTHQVQNIYENALKNIVGQQGYSVWEIGTSLTPVINPQNSLPYATADVKAYFNYFKKVIWFSHLGRPNLSSAGLSLTQFIASGGKVFITNGNEETPDTSWTFTDIDSVFRLNPGGRLLAGINIVASFAQTTLDSALNLKIHQLIGNRVSGLVPGPNAEIVYRMEPDSTAAVSVPYKGSPVVGIRYKVGLGNQYIFPYRFIIAMAITILNPFYDISY
;
A
#
# COMPACT_ATOMS: atom_id res chain seq x y z
N MET A 1 -69.62 -57.52 -12.87
CA MET A 1 -68.48 -58.43 -12.83
C MET A 1 -67.78 -58.61 -14.20
N LYS A 2 -68.42 -58.59 -15.33
CA LYS A 2 -67.73 -58.71 -16.66
C LYS A 2 -67.09 -57.43 -17.14
N THR A 3 -67.51 -56.26 -16.68
CA THR A 3 -66.95 -54.94 -17.05
C THR A 3 -65.69 -54.60 -16.26
N GLU A 4 -65.61 -54.98 -15.04
CA GLU A 4 -64.47 -54.77 -14.12
C GLU A 4 -63.24 -55.61 -14.55
N ILE A 5 -63.51 -56.86 -15.01
CA ILE A 5 -62.44 -57.77 -15.49
C ILE A 5 -61.81 -57.26 -16.77
N LYS A 6 -62.58 -56.63 -17.69
CA LYS A 6 -62.04 -56.04 -18.93
C LYS A 6 -61.16 -54.78 -18.63
N LEU A 7 -61.51 -53.97 -17.61
CA LEU A 7 -60.74 -52.80 -17.25
C LEU A 7 -59.42 -53.25 -16.62
N ILE A 8 -59.38 -54.24 -15.76
CA ILE A 8 -58.18 -54.78 -15.17
C ILE A 8 -57.22 -55.40 -16.18
N ILE A 9 -57.76 -56.19 -17.14
CA ILE A 9 -56.94 -56.72 -18.21
C ILE A 9 -56.39 -55.71 -19.16
N PHE A 10 -57.12 -54.60 -19.43
CA PHE A 10 -56.63 -53.46 -20.19
C PHE A 10 -55.57 -52.67 -19.48
N SER A 11 -55.72 -52.47 -18.16
CA SER A 11 -54.71 -51.79 -17.31
C SER A 11 -53.43 -52.62 -17.18
N ILE A 12 -53.53 -53.97 -17.08
CA ILE A 12 -52.38 -54.85 -17.02
C ILE A 12 -51.67 -54.91 -18.41
N ALA A 13 -52.39 -54.81 -19.49
CA ALA A 13 -51.77 -54.73 -20.84
C ALA A 13 -51.06 -53.42 -21.08
N ILE A 14 -51.60 -52.32 -20.56
CA ILE A 14 -50.91 -51.00 -20.63
C ILE A 14 -49.65 -50.98 -19.74
N ILE A 15 -49.71 -51.60 -18.56
CA ILE A 15 -48.54 -51.74 -17.69
C ILE A 15 -47.49 -52.66 -18.28
N LEU A 16 -47.88 -53.78 -18.95
CA LEU A 16 -46.93 -54.64 -19.65
C LEU A 16 -46.33 -53.98 -20.88
N MET A 17 -47.06 -53.12 -21.59
CA MET A 17 -46.49 -52.34 -22.70
C MET A 17 -45.54 -51.23 -22.25
N SER A 18 -45.72 -50.70 -21.05
CA SER A 18 -44.80 -49.67 -20.50
C SER A 18 -43.49 -50.25 -19.96
N VAL A 19 -43.41 -51.56 -19.73
CA VAL A 19 -42.19 -52.19 -19.19
C VAL A 19 -41.29 -52.73 -20.32
N THR A 20 -41.84 -52.89 -21.53
CA THR A 20 -41.04 -53.35 -22.69
C THR A 20 -40.55 -52.21 -23.61
N SER A 21 -40.82 -50.94 -23.23
CA SER A 21 -40.48 -49.78 -24.05
C SER A 21 -39.40 -48.89 -23.47
N CYS A 22 -38.74 -49.28 -22.40
CA CYS A 22 -37.73 -48.45 -21.76
C CYS A 22 -36.37 -49.15 -21.66
N ASP A 23 -35.81 -49.55 -22.80
CA ASP A 23 -34.39 -49.88 -22.84
C ASP A 23 -33.67 -49.15 -23.98
N ARG A 24 -34.20 -48.00 -24.35
CA ARG A 24 -33.45 -47.01 -25.13
C ARG A 24 -33.20 -45.80 -24.27
N ASN A 25 -32.19 -45.92 -23.44
CA ASN A 25 -31.58 -44.75 -22.85
C ASN A 25 -30.83 -44.03 -23.98
N PRO A 26 -31.29 -42.84 -24.43
CA PRO A 26 -30.61 -42.13 -25.52
C PRO A 26 -29.23 -41.60 -25.14
N PHE A 27 -28.82 -41.86 -23.90
CA PHE A 27 -27.52 -41.46 -23.36
C PHE A 27 -26.59 -42.64 -23.03
N HIS A 28 -27.02 -43.91 -23.30
CA HIS A 28 -26.10 -45.03 -23.38
C HIS A 28 -25.83 -45.31 -24.85
N PRO A 29 -24.62 -45.07 -25.34
CA PRO A 29 -24.26 -45.59 -26.65
C PRO A 29 -24.50 -47.10 -26.63
N GLU A 30 -25.33 -47.60 -27.59
CA GLU A 30 -25.51 -49.03 -27.76
C GLU A 30 -24.11 -49.64 -27.92
N LYS A 31 -23.81 -50.67 -27.12
CA LYS A 31 -22.65 -51.49 -27.42
C LYS A 31 -22.96 -52.15 -28.78
N HIS A 32 -22.49 -51.53 -29.82
CA HIS A 32 -22.53 -52.15 -31.13
C HIS A 32 -21.74 -53.46 -31.05
N SER A 33 -22.39 -54.60 -31.35
CA SER A 33 -21.73 -55.85 -31.39
C SER A 33 -20.70 -55.82 -32.54
N HIS A 34 -19.45 -55.75 -32.14
CA HIS A 34 -18.31 -55.55 -33.02
C HIS A 34 -18.12 -56.74 -34.01
N ALA A 35 -18.57 -56.57 -35.22
CA ALA A 35 -18.09 -57.33 -36.35
C ALA A 35 -16.83 -56.72 -37.00
N VAL A 36 -16.47 -55.46 -36.55
CA VAL A 36 -15.26 -54.73 -36.90
C VAL A 36 -14.61 -54.38 -35.61
N GLY A 37 -13.32 -54.66 -35.41
CA GLY A 37 -12.60 -54.35 -34.16
C GLY A 37 -12.72 -52.89 -33.79
N ASN A 38 -12.61 -52.59 -32.46
CA ASN A 38 -12.67 -51.22 -31.87
C ASN A 38 -11.86 -50.24 -32.73
N GLN A 39 -12.47 -49.11 -33.08
CA GLN A 39 -11.82 -48.01 -33.81
C GLN A 39 -11.19 -47.05 -32.84
N PRO A 40 -9.98 -46.54 -33.06
CA PRO A 40 -9.41 -45.51 -32.20
C PRO A 40 -10.19 -44.19 -32.35
N PRO A 41 -10.25 -43.38 -31.29
CA PRO A 41 -10.85 -42.05 -31.33
C PRO A 41 -10.06 -41.12 -32.22
N GLU A 42 -10.69 -40.02 -32.64
CA GLU A 42 -10.07 -38.93 -33.38
C GLU A 42 -9.99 -37.67 -32.46
N THR A 43 -8.85 -37.01 -32.46
CA THR A 43 -8.57 -35.86 -31.57
C THR A 43 -8.57 -34.55 -32.34
N TYR A 44 -9.18 -33.55 -31.77
CA TYR A 44 -9.25 -32.19 -32.30
C TYR A 44 -8.66 -31.20 -31.35
N LEU A 45 -7.91 -30.23 -31.85
CA LEU A 45 -7.35 -29.12 -31.11
C LEU A 45 -7.94 -27.82 -31.63
N PHE A 46 -8.54 -27.05 -30.71
CA PHE A 46 -9.10 -25.73 -31.00
C PHE A 46 -8.17 -24.66 -30.55
N LEU A 47 -7.80 -23.77 -31.46
CA LEU A 47 -6.95 -22.61 -31.17
C LEU A 47 -7.83 -21.37 -30.96
N PHE A 48 -7.76 -20.79 -29.78
CA PHE A 48 -8.17 -19.39 -29.59
C PHE A 48 -7.07 -18.50 -30.16
N THR A 49 -7.12 -18.22 -31.46
CA THR A 49 -6.43 -17.06 -31.98
C THR A 49 -7.20 -15.84 -31.53
N ILE A 50 -6.59 -14.94 -30.78
CA ILE A 50 -7.09 -13.56 -30.65
C ILE A 50 -6.98 -13.02 -32.08
N ARG A 51 -8.13 -12.95 -32.75
CA ARG A 51 -8.20 -12.35 -34.08
C ARG A 51 -8.04 -10.86 -33.88
N ASP A 52 -6.91 -10.32 -34.29
CA ASP A 52 -6.76 -8.87 -34.41
C ASP A 52 -7.76 -8.37 -35.45
N THR A 53 -8.56 -7.41 -35.05
CA THR A 53 -9.47 -6.74 -35.96
C THR A 53 -8.74 -5.52 -36.51
N ILE A 54 -8.42 -5.55 -37.80
CA ILE A 54 -7.85 -4.39 -38.50
C ILE A 54 -9.00 -3.54 -39.02
N THR A 55 -9.06 -2.29 -38.62
CA THR A 55 -10.03 -1.33 -39.14
C THR A 55 -9.37 -0.47 -40.22
N VAL A 56 -9.81 -0.68 -41.45
CA VAL A 56 -9.39 0.10 -42.62
C VAL A 56 -10.62 0.76 -43.21
N ASN A 57 -10.59 2.07 -43.39
CA ASN A 57 -11.69 2.85 -43.99
C ASN A 57 -13.07 2.60 -43.36
N ASN A 58 -13.16 2.63 -42.04
CA ASN A 58 -14.37 2.37 -41.25
C ASN A 58 -14.98 0.95 -41.41
N SER A 59 -14.27 0.03 -42.02
CA SER A 59 -14.67 -1.37 -42.11
C SER A 59 -13.71 -2.24 -41.27
N THR A 60 -14.27 -3.07 -40.41
CA THR A 60 -13.48 -3.99 -39.57
C THR A 60 -13.30 -5.32 -40.30
N TYR A 61 -12.07 -5.69 -40.54
CA TYR A 61 -11.68 -6.97 -41.13
C TYR A 61 -11.12 -7.88 -40.05
N ILE A 62 -11.47 -9.16 -40.14
CA ILE A 62 -10.88 -10.20 -39.32
C ILE A 62 -9.69 -10.74 -40.11
N ASP A 63 -8.48 -10.53 -39.61
CA ASP A 63 -7.29 -11.12 -40.23
C ASP A 63 -7.28 -12.65 -39.98
N SER A 64 -7.32 -13.41 -41.05
CA SER A 64 -7.33 -14.87 -40.99
C SER A 64 -5.96 -15.49 -41.29
N VAL A 65 -4.92 -14.70 -41.31
CA VAL A 65 -3.58 -15.13 -41.73
C VAL A 65 -2.69 -15.38 -40.52
N GLY A 66 -2.51 -16.67 -40.24
CA GLY A 66 -1.40 -17.17 -39.44
C GLY A 66 -1.57 -17.00 -37.92
N ILE A 67 -0.94 -17.90 -37.19
CA ILE A 67 -0.68 -17.69 -35.76
C ILE A 67 0.39 -16.61 -35.70
N ASP A 68 -0.02 -15.37 -35.44
CA ASP A 68 0.93 -14.35 -35.05
C ASP A 68 1.61 -14.76 -33.74
N THR A 69 2.82 -14.28 -33.58
CA THR A 69 3.65 -14.51 -32.40
C THR A 69 2.85 -14.39 -31.11
N THR A 70 2.86 -15.42 -30.31
CA THR A 70 2.10 -15.50 -29.06
C THR A 70 3.01 -15.29 -27.85
N ALA A 71 2.43 -14.78 -26.77
CA ALA A 71 3.08 -14.76 -25.44
C ALA A 71 3.28 -16.20 -24.94
N SER A 72 4.08 -16.39 -23.89
CA SER A 72 4.33 -17.73 -23.32
C SER A 72 3.06 -18.37 -22.76
N LYS A 73 2.08 -17.61 -22.34
CA LYS A 73 0.80 -18.08 -21.86
C LYS A 73 -0.09 -18.55 -22.99
N GLN A 74 -0.38 -19.86 -23.03
CA GLN A 74 -1.24 -20.48 -24.02
C GLN A 74 -2.50 -21.05 -23.36
N ILE A 75 -3.68 -20.71 -23.88
CA ILE A 75 -4.95 -21.29 -23.46
C ILE A 75 -5.41 -22.21 -24.57
N LEU A 76 -5.38 -23.52 -24.33
CA LEU A 76 -5.71 -24.54 -25.34
C LEU A 76 -6.99 -25.27 -24.95
N ARG A 77 -7.77 -25.62 -25.97
CA ARG A 77 -8.93 -26.49 -25.84
C ARG A 77 -8.85 -27.63 -26.86
N TRP A 78 -9.25 -28.82 -26.44
CA TRP A 78 -9.28 -30.01 -27.27
C TRP A 78 -10.52 -30.83 -26.96
N TRP A 79 -10.88 -31.69 -27.86
CA TRP A 79 -11.90 -32.70 -27.67
C TRP A 79 -11.57 -33.91 -28.54
N GLY A 80 -12.24 -35.02 -28.27
CA GLY A 80 -12.14 -36.23 -29.08
C GLY A 80 -13.51 -36.77 -29.45
N GLU A 81 -13.60 -37.41 -30.61
CA GLU A 81 -14.77 -38.13 -31.06
C GLU A 81 -14.40 -39.60 -31.28
N ASP A 82 -15.29 -40.49 -30.88
CA ASP A 82 -15.15 -41.93 -31.07
C ASP A 82 -16.39 -42.48 -31.78
N SER A 83 -16.18 -43.17 -32.89
CA SER A 83 -17.27 -43.62 -33.78
C SER A 83 -18.05 -44.83 -33.24
N ASP A 84 -17.47 -45.62 -32.34
CA ASP A 84 -18.03 -46.84 -31.80
C ASP A 84 -17.95 -47.00 -30.29
N GLY A 85 -17.47 -45.92 -29.59
CA GLY A 85 -17.32 -45.88 -28.15
C GLY A 85 -17.49 -44.49 -27.55
N SER A 86 -16.65 -44.17 -26.58
CA SER A 86 -16.59 -42.86 -25.92
C SER A 86 -15.18 -42.53 -25.49
N VAL A 87 -14.78 -41.27 -25.62
CA VAL A 87 -13.50 -40.78 -25.13
C VAL A 87 -13.54 -40.67 -23.61
N ILE A 88 -12.56 -41.27 -22.93
CA ILE A 88 -12.45 -41.27 -21.48
C ILE A 88 -11.43 -40.28 -20.96
N GLY A 89 -10.57 -39.71 -21.82
CA GLY A 89 -9.57 -38.69 -21.48
C GLY A 89 -8.50 -38.54 -22.55
N TYR A 90 -7.46 -37.86 -22.21
CA TYR A 90 -6.45 -37.41 -23.15
C TYR A 90 -5.05 -37.55 -22.57
N TYR A 91 -4.08 -37.86 -23.42
CA TYR A 91 -2.69 -37.60 -23.17
C TYR A 91 -2.28 -36.27 -23.82
N ILE A 92 -1.60 -35.40 -23.08
CA ILE A 92 -1.10 -34.11 -23.57
C ILE A 92 0.41 -34.06 -23.41
N GLN A 93 1.11 -33.44 -24.33
CA GLN A 93 2.56 -33.30 -24.27
C GLN A 93 3.04 -32.07 -25.04
N TRP A 94 3.88 -31.28 -24.38
CA TRP A 94 4.73 -30.31 -25.03
C TRP A 94 6.08 -30.94 -25.40
N ASP A 95 6.74 -30.44 -26.46
CA ASP A 95 8.03 -30.97 -26.94
C ASP A 95 9.18 -30.79 -25.92
N TYR A 96 9.06 -29.86 -24.95
CA TYR A 96 10.01 -29.75 -23.85
C TYR A 96 9.73 -30.72 -22.68
N GLN A 97 8.64 -31.46 -22.72
CA GLN A 97 8.31 -32.44 -21.69
C GLN A 97 8.81 -33.84 -22.11
N SER A 98 9.39 -34.58 -21.15
CA SER A 98 9.94 -35.91 -21.42
C SER A 98 8.89 -37.00 -21.59
N LYS A 99 7.67 -36.79 -21.08
CA LYS A 99 6.55 -37.76 -21.11
C LYS A 99 5.22 -37.07 -21.26
N PRO A 100 4.24 -37.76 -21.94
CA PRO A 100 2.85 -37.29 -21.94
C PRO A 100 2.25 -37.29 -20.53
N VAL A 101 1.31 -36.38 -20.28
CA VAL A 101 0.55 -36.23 -19.05
C VAL A 101 -0.90 -36.60 -19.31
N TRP A 102 -1.49 -37.44 -18.46
CA TRP A 102 -2.90 -37.82 -18.56
C TRP A 102 -3.79 -36.73 -17.96
N THR A 103 -4.91 -36.45 -18.63
CA THR A 103 -5.97 -35.54 -18.16
C THR A 103 -7.33 -35.96 -18.66
N THR A 104 -8.39 -35.63 -17.90
CA THR A 104 -9.79 -35.74 -18.35
C THR A 104 -10.37 -34.37 -18.71
N ALA A 105 -9.59 -33.31 -18.54
CA ALA A 105 -9.99 -31.95 -18.91
C ALA A 105 -9.88 -31.79 -20.45
N GLU A 106 -10.76 -30.96 -21.00
CA GLU A 106 -10.80 -30.57 -22.40
C GLU A 106 -10.21 -29.17 -22.64
N TYR A 107 -9.60 -28.60 -21.64
CA TYR A 107 -8.88 -27.29 -21.70
C TYR A 107 -7.87 -27.18 -20.59
N ASP A 108 -6.85 -26.38 -20.82
CA ASP A 108 -5.89 -25.97 -19.80
C ASP A 108 -5.16 -24.68 -20.22
N THR A 109 -4.49 -24.06 -19.24
CA THR A 109 -3.63 -22.90 -19.44
C THR A 109 -2.18 -23.31 -19.20
N PHE A 110 -1.36 -23.16 -20.21
CA PHE A 110 0.05 -23.52 -20.17
C PHE A 110 0.91 -22.25 -20.19
N TYR A 111 2.06 -22.33 -19.54
CA TYR A 111 3.13 -21.36 -19.65
C TYR A 111 4.33 -22.06 -20.28
N THR A 112 4.64 -21.71 -21.55
CA THR A 112 5.82 -22.26 -22.22
C THR A 112 7.08 -21.61 -21.62
N PRO A 113 8.17 -22.38 -21.43
CA PRO A 113 9.40 -21.82 -20.87
C PRO A 113 9.99 -20.79 -21.83
N ILE A 114 10.36 -19.62 -21.30
CA ILE A 114 11.05 -18.60 -22.07
C ILE A 114 12.54 -18.84 -21.93
N ARG A 115 13.22 -19.12 -23.03
CA ARG A 115 14.66 -19.40 -23.08
C ARG A 115 15.44 -18.37 -23.85
N GLN A 116 14.77 -17.67 -24.76
CA GLN A 116 15.37 -16.67 -25.66
C GLN A 116 14.28 -15.75 -26.24
N LYS A 117 14.70 -14.69 -26.94
CA LYS A 117 13.79 -13.67 -27.49
C LYS A 117 12.70 -14.25 -28.41
N PHE A 118 12.99 -15.34 -29.11
CA PHE A 118 12.05 -16.06 -29.96
C PHE A 118 12.30 -17.55 -29.82
N ASP A 119 11.23 -18.32 -29.63
CA ASP A 119 11.29 -19.79 -29.56
C ASP A 119 10.05 -20.40 -30.23
N GLN A 120 10.04 -21.71 -30.41
CA GLN A 120 8.91 -22.46 -30.96
C GLN A 120 8.67 -23.68 -30.10
N PHE A 121 7.42 -23.91 -29.72
CA PHE A 121 7.00 -25.05 -28.92
C PHE A 121 5.88 -25.78 -29.59
N THR A 122 5.92 -27.12 -29.55
CA THR A 122 4.91 -27.96 -30.18
C THR A 122 4.10 -28.69 -29.12
N PHE A 123 2.79 -28.47 -29.14
CA PHE A 123 1.82 -29.16 -28.31
C PHE A 123 1.20 -30.32 -29.09
N ARG A 124 1.01 -31.45 -28.41
CA ARG A 124 0.34 -32.64 -28.94
C ARG A 124 -0.69 -33.12 -27.95
N VAL A 125 -1.83 -33.60 -28.47
CA VAL A 125 -2.90 -34.20 -27.67
C VAL A 125 -3.46 -35.43 -28.37
N TRP A 126 -3.68 -36.47 -27.58
CA TRP A 126 -4.21 -37.76 -28.01
C TRP A 126 -5.45 -38.11 -27.18
N ALA A 127 -6.58 -38.36 -27.80
CA ALA A 127 -7.75 -38.93 -27.14
C ALA A 127 -7.54 -40.42 -26.89
N VAL A 128 -8.17 -40.93 -25.83
CA VAL A 128 -8.19 -42.33 -25.47
C VAL A 128 -9.66 -42.75 -25.27
N ASP A 129 -10.06 -43.87 -25.86
CA ASP A 129 -11.42 -44.41 -25.76
C ASP A 129 -11.61 -45.29 -24.51
N ASN A 130 -12.85 -45.74 -24.32
CA ASN A 130 -13.23 -46.61 -23.20
C ASN A 130 -12.67 -48.03 -23.30
N ASP A 131 -12.15 -48.46 -24.48
CA ASP A 131 -11.48 -49.75 -24.70
C ASP A 131 -9.95 -49.61 -24.68
N SER A 132 -9.44 -48.41 -24.28
CA SER A 132 -8.02 -48.09 -24.13
C SER A 132 -7.21 -47.96 -25.41
N LEU A 133 -7.86 -47.77 -26.55
CA LEU A 133 -7.16 -47.34 -27.76
C LEU A 133 -6.91 -45.83 -27.72
N MET A 134 -5.74 -45.47 -28.20
CA MET A 134 -5.31 -44.09 -28.32
C MET A 134 -5.32 -43.67 -29.79
N ASP A 135 -5.69 -42.41 -30.05
CA ASP A 135 -5.60 -41.84 -31.39
C ASP A 135 -4.18 -42.02 -31.95
N PRO A 136 -4.01 -42.71 -33.11
CA PRO A 136 -2.69 -42.86 -33.72
C PRO A 136 -2.15 -41.55 -34.36
N THR A 137 -3.02 -40.55 -34.52
CA THR A 137 -2.73 -39.29 -35.20
C THR A 137 -3.03 -38.09 -34.32
N PRO A 138 -2.15 -37.77 -33.33
CA PRO A 138 -2.44 -36.73 -32.38
C PRO A 138 -2.70 -35.39 -33.06
N ALA A 139 -3.62 -34.62 -32.52
CA ALA A 139 -3.76 -33.23 -32.90
C ALA A 139 -2.51 -32.47 -32.43
N THR A 140 -1.88 -31.77 -33.36
CA THR A 140 -0.57 -31.15 -33.14
C THR A 140 -0.58 -29.70 -33.59
N GLN A 141 -0.02 -28.82 -32.76
CA GLN A 141 0.16 -27.40 -33.10
C GLN A 141 1.50 -26.89 -32.61
N THR A 142 2.17 -26.13 -33.48
CA THR A 142 3.40 -25.40 -33.14
C THR A 142 3.07 -23.94 -32.92
N PHE A 143 3.57 -23.38 -31.79
CA PHE A 143 3.38 -22.00 -31.38
C PHE A 143 4.71 -21.27 -31.48
N PRO A 144 4.82 -20.23 -32.29
CA PRO A 144 5.93 -19.30 -32.20
C PRO A 144 5.71 -18.40 -30.99
N VAL A 145 6.64 -18.39 -30.06
CA VAL A 145 6.56 -17.61 -28.81
C VAL A 145 7.60 -16.50 -28.84
N TYR A 146 7.13 -15.27 -28.67
CA TYR A 146 7.98 -14.12 -28.46
C TYR A 146 7.98 -13.76 -26.98
N ASN A 147 9.17 -13.50 -26.45
CA ASN A 147 9.34 -12.99 -25.12
C ASN A 147 8.82 -11.57 -25.02
N SER A 148 7.93 -11.32 -24.11
CA SER A 148 7.48 -9.97 -23.73
C SER A 148 8.56 -9.29 -22.89
N LYS A 149 8.52 -7.98 -22.83
CA LYS A 149 9.37 -7.22 -21.90
C LYS A 149 8.64 -7.10 -20.57
N PRO A 150 9.32 -7.25 -19.43
CA PRO A 150 8.72 -6.96 -18.16
C PRO A 150 8.34 -5.47 -18.05
N LEU A 151 7.34 -5.21 -17.22
CA LEU A 151 6.90 -3.88 -16.83
C LEU A 151 7.32 -3.64 -15.39
N ILE A 152 7.74 -2.41 -15.08
CA ILE A 152 8.01 -1.97 -13.73
C ILE A 152 7.45 -0.56 -13.53
N GLU A 153 6.82 -0.31 -12.38
CA GLU A 153 6.33 1.02 -12.00
C GLU A 153 6.42 1.22 -10.50
N PHE A 154 6.59 2.47 -10.06
CA PHE A 154 6.57 2.75 -8.64
C PHE A 154 5.18 2.54 -8.06
N LYS A 155 5.08 1.76 -7.00
CA LYS A 155 3.84 1.50 -6.27
C LYS A 155 3.27 2.78 -5.65
N PHE A 156 4.15 3.63 -5.13
CA PHE A 156 3.83 4.94 -4.60
C PHE A 156 4.73 5.96 -5.28
N LYS A 157 4.19 6.67 -6.25
CA LYS A 157 4.97 7.50 -7.17
C LYS A 157 5.72 8.61 -6.47
N SER A 158 5.16 9.22 -5.48
CA SER A 158 5.86 10.31 -4.80
C SER A 158 5.25 10.71 -3.50
N ASN A 159 6.02 11.45 -2.83
CA ASN A 159 5.77 12.04 -1.56
C ASN A 159 6.33 13.46 -1.51
N PRO A 160 5.52 14.49 -1.60
CA PRO A 160 4.12 14.55 -2.03
C PRO A 160 3.99 14.55 -3.56
N PRO A 161 2.79 14.30 -4.10
CA PRO A 161 2.54 14.55 -5.51
C PRO A 161 2.69 16.04 -5.81
N ALA A 162 3.29 16.38 -6.94
CA ALA A 162 3.35 17.76 -7.38
C ALA A 162 1.91 18.29 -7.59
N PRO A 163 1.59 19.49 -7.13
CA PRO A 163 0.32 20.12 -7.43
C PRO A 163 0.14 20.24 -8.94
N ALA A 164 -1.07 20.03 -9.43
CA ALA A 164 -1.37 20.16 -10.85
C ALA A 164 -0.87 21.51 -11.38
N GLY A 165 -0.03 21.49 -12.40
CA GLY A 165 0.56 22.68 -13.02
C GLY A 165 1.79 23.28 -12.30
N ASN A 166 2.31 22.64 -11.26
CA ASN A 166 3.55 23.08 -10.62
C ASN A 166 4.53 21.91 -10.39
N PRO A 167 5.35 21.56 -11.37
CA PRO A 167 6.34 20.48 -11.25
C PRO A 167 7.55 20.85 -10.37
N ASN A 168 7.67 22.09 -9.91
CA ASN A 168 8.85 22.57 -9.18
C ASN A 168 8.77 22.27 -7.67
N VAL A 169 8.36 21.09 -7.31
CA VAL A 169 8.32 20.63 -5.92
C VAL A 169 9.57 19.81 -5.63
N THR A 170 10.21 20.10 -4.49
CA THR A 170 11.34 19.33 -3.98
C THR A 170 10.89 18.36 -2.90
N ALA A 171 11.18 17.08 -3.06
CA ALA A 171 11.05 16.10 -1.99
C ALA A 171 12.30 16.13 -1.11
N TYR A 172 12.09 16.17 0.20
CA TYR A 172 13.18 16.09 1.18
C TYR A 172 13.09 14.80 1.97
N THR A 173 14.22 14.13 2.15
CA THR A 173 14.35 12.97 3.04
C THR A 173 15.56 13.14 3.94
N PHE A 174 15.64 12.35 5.00
CA PHE A 174 16.89 12.10 5.71
C PHE A 174 17.65 10.96 5.04
N PRO A 175 18.84 10.55 5.52
CA PRO A 175 19.69 9.55 4.85
C PRO A 175 19.13 8.13 4.77
N THR A 176 17.81 7.96 4.83
CA THR A 176 17.10 6.70 4.63
C THR A 176 15.91 6.93 3.72
N ARG A 177 15.75 6.05 2.71
CA ARG A 177 14.60 6.08 1.82
C ARG A 177 14.26 4.67 1.34
N THR A 178 13.00 4.30 1.46
CA THR A 178 12.45 3.08 0.87
C THR A 178 11.78 3.38 -0.45
N PHE A 179 12.15 2.64 -1.49
CA PHE A 179 11.48 2.62 -2.78
C PHE A 179 10.69 1.33 -2.91
N MET A 180 9.47 1.42 -3.44
CA MET A 180 8.58 0.29 -3.67
C MET A 180 8.08 0.33 -5.10
N TRP A 181 8.00 -0.83 -5.73
CA TRP A 181 7.53 -0.98 -7.11
C TRP A 181 6.65 -2.20 -7.26
N ASP A 182 5.85 -2.20 -8.30
CA ASP A 182 5.20 -3.37 -8.84
C ASP A 182 5.94 -3.75 -10.13
N ALA A 183 6.17 -5.03 -10.33
CA ALA A 183 6.79 -5.55 -11.54
C ALA A 183 5.95 -6.73 -12.02
N SER A 184 5.67 -6.77 -13.32
CA SER A 184 4.86 -7.80 -13.96
C SER A 184 5.40 -8.13 -15.35
N ASP A 185 5.10 -9.33 -15.81
CA ASP A 185 5.42 -9.78 -17.15
C ASP A 185 4.21 -10.50 -17.77
N ALA A 186 3.93 -10.24 -19.04
CA ALA A 186 2.85 -10.91 -19.76
C ALA A 186 3.09 -12.41 -19.92
N ASP A 187 4.34 -12.84 -19.85
CA ASP A 187 4.77 -14.23 -19.92
C ASP A 187 4.72 -14.94 -18.55
N GLY A 188 4.36 -14.21 -17.50
CA GLY A 188 4.29 -14.66 -16.11
C GLY A 188 5.29 -13.89 -15.24
N ASP A 189 4.85 -13.42 -14.07
CA ASP A 189 5.69 -12.61 -13.16
C ASP A 189 6.90 -13.40 -12.64
N GLU A 190 6.83 -14.74 -12.64
CA GLU A 190 7.95 -15.64 -12.29
C GLU A 190 9.09 -15.64 -13.31
N THR A 191 8.86 -15.11 -14.51
CA THR A 191 9.92 -14.95 -15.53
C THR A 191 10.85 -13.79 -15.22
N ILE A 192 10.44 -12.85 -14.37
CA ILE A 192 11.29 -11.76 -13.90
C ILE A 192 12.34 -12.34 -12.95
N THR A 193 13.58 -12.38 -13.40
CA THR A 193 14.67 -13.00 -12.64
C THR A 193 15.49 -11.99 -11.84
N LYS A 194 15.48 -10.73 -12.28
CA LYS A 194 16.31 -9.68 -11.66
C LYS A 194 15.60 -8.34 -11.65
N ILE A 195 15.84 -7.60 -10.58
CA ILE A 195 15.61 -6.17 -10.52
C ILE A 195 16.96 -5.48 -10.40
N TYR A 196 17.18 -4.48 -11.22
CA TYR A 196 18.36 -3.63 -11.09
C TYR A 196 17.97 -2.26 -10.58
N TYR A 197 18.76 -1.72 -9.67
CA TYR A 197 18.62 -0.33 -9.24
C TYR A 197 19.95 0.40 -9.32
N ALA A 198 19.88 1.72 -9.45
CA ALA A 198 21.04 2.60 -9.46
C ALA A 198 20.72 3.91 -8.72
N LEU A 199 21.73 4.55 -8.18
CA LEU A 199 21.63 5.85 -7.52
C LEU A 199 22.46 6.88 -8.28
N ASP A 200 21.85 8.02 -8.58
CA ASP A 200 22.40 9.20 -9.24
C ASP A 200 22.68 9.05 -10.74
N ASP A 201 23.21 7.93 -11.18
CA ASP A 201 23.39 7.64 -12.60
C ASP A 201 23.23 6.14 -12.93
N THR A 202 23.08 5.82 -14.19
CA THR A 202 22.83 4.47 -14.69
C THR A 202 24.10 3.75 -15.19
N SER A 203 25.27 4.23 -14.84
CA SER A 203 26.55 3.59 -15.24
C SER A 203 26.88 2.38 -14.34
N ALA A 204 26.38 2.36 -13.11
CA ALA A 204 26.59 1.29 -12.15
C ALA A 204 25.23 0.81 -11.60
N TRP A 205 24.85 -0.41 -11.93
CA TRP A 205 23.64 -1.05 -11.47
C TRP A 205 23.96 -2.06 -10.36
N GLU A 206 23.14 -2.03 -9.32
CA GLU A 206 23.11 -3.07 -8.28
C GLU A 206 21.97 -4.02 -8.55
N GLU A 207 22.17 -5.31 -8.26
CA GLU A 207 21.23 -6.39 -8.58
C GLU A 207 20.46 -6.82 -7.34
N LEU A 208 19.15 -7.03 -7.51
CA LEU A 208 18.24 -7.66 -6.55
C LEU A 208 17.56 -8.87 -7.21
N PRO A 209 17.12 -9.87 -6.41
CA PRO A 209 16.27 -10.95 -6.90
C PRO A 209 15.01 -10.42 -7.60
N GLY A 210 14.52 -11.16 -8.60
CA GLY A 210 13.36 -10.76 -9.41
C GLY A 210 12.05 -10.64 -8.64
N GLU A 211 11.91 -11.33 -7.52
CA GLU A 211 10.76 -11.28 -6.62
C GLU A 211 10.73 -10.04 -5.70
N GLU A 212 11.84 -9.31 -5.59
CA GLU A 212 11.89 -8.14 -4.72
C GLU A 212 11.00 -7.01 -5.24
N ARG A 213 10.23 -6.41 -4.34
CA ARG A 213 9.28 -5.33 -4.64
C ARG A 213 9.58 -4.05 -3.87
N SER A 214 10.68 -4.01 -3.16
CA SER A 214 11.14 -2.82 -2.43
C SER A 214 12.62 -2.89 -2.09
N ILE A 215 13.20 -1.71 -1.84
CA ILE A 215 14.53 -1.58 -1.25
C ILE A 215 14.56 -0.39 -0.30
N THR A 216 15.19 -0.57 0.86
CA THR A 216 15.48 0.52 1.79
C THR A 216 16.95 0.92 1.68
N LEU A 217 17.21 2.08 1.13
CA LEU A 217 18.54 2.67 1.09
C LEU A 217 18.82 3.41 2.40
N THR A 218 19.94 3.15 3.01
CA THR A 218 20.39 3.80 4.26
C THR A 218 21.76 4.44 4.07
N GLY A 219 22.10 5.42 4.91
CA GLY A 219 23.40 6.11 4.82
C GLY A 219 23.55 6.94 3.53
N LEU A 220 22.46 7.38 2.94
CA LEU A 220 22.49 8.24 1.75
C LEU A 220 23.29 9.52 2.05
N VAL A 221 24.23 9.83 1.19
CA VAL A 221 25.01 11.09 1.32
C VAL A 221 24.09 12.28 1.07
N PRO A 222 24.13 13.32 1.93
CA PRO A 222 23.34 14.53 1.74
C PRO A 222 23.58 15.22 0.39
N GLY A 223 22.52 15.78 -0.17
CA GLY A 223 22.55 16.45 -1.46
C GLY A 223 21.43 16.00 -2.40
N SER A 224 21.48 16.46 -3.65
CA SER A 224 20.54 16.07 -4.68
C SER A 224 20.79 14.62 -5.12
N ARG A 225 19.72 13.83 -5.20
CA ARG A 225 19.78 12.41 -5.52
C ARG A 225 18.76 12.04 -6.59
N ARG A 226 19.04 10.93 -7.27
CA ARG A 226 18.10 10.32 -8.19
C ARG A 226 18.20 8.79 -8.12
N PHE A 227 17.08 8.14 -7.97
CA PHE A 227 16.96 6.68 -7.95
C PHE A 227 16.46 6.17 -9.29
N PHE A 228 16.97 5.03 -9.75
CA PHE A 228 16.55 4.35 -10.96
C PHE A 228 16.30 2.89 -10.66
N ALA A 229 15.33 2.28 -11.37
CA ALA A 229 15.14 0.84 -11.34
C ALA A 229 14.68 0.32 -12.71
N LYS A 230 15.00 -0.95 -12.98
CA LYS A 230 14.49 -1.73 -14.11
C LYS A 230 14.37 -3.20 -13.75
N ALA A 231 13.47 -3.90 -14.41
CA ALA A 231 13.30 -5.34 -14.31
C ALA A 231 13.93 -6.05 -15.51
N VAL A 232 14.41 -7.28 -15.30
CA VAL A 232 14.97 -8.12 -16.36
C VAL A 232 14.40 -9.53 -16.20
N ASP A 233 13.93 -10.10 -17.31
CA ASP A 233 13.37 -11.44 -17.35
C ASP A 233 14.45 -12.52 -17.59
N ILE A 234 14.02 -13.76 -17.62
CA ILE A 234 14.88 -14.94 -17.83
C ILE A 234 15.51 -14.97 -19.24
N ALA A 235 14.90 -14.34 -20.23
CA ALA A 235 15.43 -14.22 -21.59
C ALA A 235 16.36 -13.02 -21.77
N GLY A 236 16.52 -12.20 -20.75
CA GLY A 236 17.37 -11.01 -20.77
C GLY A 236 16.71 -9.77 -21.36
N ALA A 237 15.37 -9.76 -21.57
CA ALA A 237 14.70 -8.55 -21.96
C ALA A 237 14.53 -7.61 -20.77
N GLU A 238 14.73 -6.32 -21.02
CA GLU A 238 14.70 -5.29 -20.01
C GLU A 238 13.43 -4.45 -20.09
N SER A 239 12.86 -4.12 -18.95
CA SER A 239 11.79 -3.12 -18.85
C SER A 239 12.27 -1.72 -19.25
N ASN A 240 11.33 -0.78 -19.32
CA ASN A 240 11.70 0.62 -19.27
C ASN A 240 12.32 0.94 -17.89
N ILE A 241 13.24 1.91 -17.89
CA ILE A 241 13.83 2.42 -16.66
C ILE A 241 12.83 3.38 -16.01
N ILE A 242 12.50 3.14 -14.75
CA ILE A 242 11.76 4.10 -13.91
C ILE A 242 12.75 4.93 -13.09
N SER A 243 12.40 6.17 -12.79
CA SER A 243 13.27 7.04 -11.98
C SER A 243 12.48 7.90 -11.00
N PHE A 244 13.11 8.21 -9.86
CA PHE A 244 12.61 9.18 -8.89
C PHE A 244 13.74 10.15 -8.52
N PRO A 245 13.56 11.46 -8.70
CA PRO A 245 12.46 12.11 -9.43
C PRO A 245 12.38 11.70 -10.89
N ASP A 246 11.17 11.76 -11.46
CA ASP A 246 10.99 11.62 -12.90
C ASP A 246 10.76 13.00 -13.54
N PRO A 247 11.66 13.50 -14.36
CA PRO A 247 11.51 14.81 -14.99
C PRO A 247 10.35 14.86 -16.00
N ASN A 248 9.87 13.70 -16.45
CA ASN A 248 8.76 13.61 -17.41
C ASN A 248 7.39 13.48 -16.71
N ASP A 249 7.36 13.13 -15.42
CA ASP A 249 6.14 13.01 -14.64
C ASP A 249 5.88 14.31 -13.86
N GLN A 250 4.96 15.12 -14.35
CA GLN A 250 4.57 16.37 -13.70
C GLN A 250 3.72 16.18 -12.43
N THR A 251 3.38 14.95 -12.09
CA THR A 251 2.65 14.62 -10.86
C THR A 251 3.56 14.27 -9.69
N THR A 252 4.86 14.17 -9.93
CA THR A 252 5.88 13.85 -8.92
C THR A 252 6.85 15.02 -8.71
N PRO A 253 7.52 15.12 -7.55
CA PRO A 253 8.60 16.09 -7.37
C PRO A 253 9.64 15.96 -8.47
N ASN A 254 10.14 17.09 -8.95
CA ASN A 254 11.21 17.12 -9.96
C ASN A 254 12.62 17.11 -9.34
N THR A 255 12.70 17.24 -8.03
CA THR A 255 13.96 17.23 -7.28
C THR A 255 13.82 16.42 -6.01
N TRP A 256 14.81 15.62 -5.69
CA TRP A 256 14.93 14.91 -4.42
C TRP A 256 16.23 15.31 -3.74
N ILE A 257 16.12 15.81 -2.51
CA ILE A 257 17.25 16.24 -1.69
C ILE A 257 17.28 15.41 -0.40
N VAL A 258 18.40 14.76 -0.16
CA VAL A 258 18.71 14.14 1.13
C VAL A 258 19.30 15.22 2.04
N LYS A 259 18.66 15.46 3.19
CA LYS A 259 19.13 16.39 4.23
C LYS A 259 20.04 15.66 5.20
N GLU A 260 21.09 16.34 5.63
CA GLU A 260 21.88 15.89 6.77
C GLU A 260 21.07 16.09 8.06
N PRO A 261 20.97 15.08 8.95
CA PRO A 261 20.41 15.27 10.27
C PRO A 261 21.32 16.19 11.12
N ILE A 262 20.80 17.30 11.57
CA ILE A 262 21.55 18.29 12.36
C ILE A 262 20.98 18.34 13.78
N GLY A 263 21.84 18.23 14.78
CA GLY A 263 21.50 18.29 16.19
C GLY A 263 20.74 17.10 16.73
N ASP A 264 20.26 17.22 17.97
CA ASP A 264 19.56 16.14 18.68
C ASP A 264 18.02 16.24 18.59
N VAL A 265 17.49 17.29 17.96
CA VAL A 265 16.05 17.58 17.94
C VAL A 265 15.52 17.56 16.51
N LEU A 266 14.44 16.82 16.29
CA LEU A 266 13.64 16.87 15.08
C LEU A 266 12.39 17.71 15.34
N LEU A 267 12.26 18.84 14.66
CA LEU A 267 11.05 19.66 14.62
C LEU A 267 10.20 19.21 13.41
N ILE A 268 9.02 18.66 13.69
CA ILE A 268 8.10 18.22 12.65
C ILE A 268 6.98 19.25 12.51
N ASN A 269 6.93 19.86 11.34
CA ASN A 269 5.86 20.75 10.94
C ASN A 269 4.80 19.95 10.16
N ASP A 270 3.74 19.55 10.86
CA ASP A 270 2.55 18.91 10.29
C ASP A 270 1.39 19.92 10.18
N PHE A 271 1.74 21.15 9.87
CA PHE A 271 0.83 22.31 9.78
C PHE A 271 0.74 22.83 8.33
N ALA A 272 1.26 22.08 7.37
CA ALA A 272 1.49 22.52 6.01
C ALA A 272 0.20 22.86 5.20
N GLN A 273 -0.96 22.65 5.78
CA GLN A 273 -2.26 22.99 5.15
C GLN A 273 -2.78 24.40 5.49
N ASP A 274 -2.11 25.11 6.39
CA ASP A 274 -2.53 26.45 6.82
C ASP A 274 -1.60 27.49 6.23
N GLN A 275 -2.17 28.64 5.81
CA GLN A 275 -1.41 29.80 5.33
C GLN A 275 -0.45 30.35 6.38
N ASN A 276 -0.67 30.04 7.64
CA ASN A 276 0.18 30.47 8.77
C ASN A 276 1.27 29.45 9.12
N THR A 277 1.47 28.39 8.34
CA THR A 277 2.43 27.32 8.66
C THR A 277 3.82 27.87 9.00
N HIS A 278 4.35 28.80 8.21
CA HIS A 278 5.67 29.37 8.45
C HIS A 278 5.73 30.30 9.69
N GLN A 279 4.63 30.97 10.01
CA GLN A 279 4.59 31.80 11.24
C GLN A 279 4.64 30.89 12.47
N VAL A 280 3.91 29.80 12.48
CA VAL A 280 3.91 28.83 13.59
C VAL A 280 5.27 28.14 13.67
N GLN A 281 5.84 27.71 12.58
CA GLN A 281 7.17 27.09 12.52
C GLN A 281 8.23 28.06 13.11
N ASN A 282 8.22 29.33 12.72
CA ASN A 282 9.16 30.35 13.22
C ASN A 282 9.11 30.51 14.74
N ILE A 283 7.94 30.32 15.35
CA ILE A 283 7.83 30.37 16.81
C ILE A 283 8.65 29.25 17.47
N TYR A 284 8.47 28.00 16.94
CA TYR A 284 9.24 26.86 17.46
C TYR A 284 10.72 26.98 17.15
N GLU A 285 11.08 27.41 15.94
CA GLU A 285 12.48 27.57 15.56
C GLU A 285 13.17 28.65 16.40
N ASN A 286 12.52 29.80 16.69
CA ASN A 286 13.07 30.83 17.54
C ASN A 286 13.30 30.33 18.96
N ALA A 287 12.36 29.55 19.50
CA ALA A 287 12.54 28.92 20.80
C ALA A 287 13.72 27.94 20.80
N LEU A 288 13.80 27.08 19.80
CA LEU A 288 14.89 26.11 19.67
C LEU A 288 16.25 26.77 19.47
N LYS A 289 16.32 27.81 18.64
CA LYS A 289 17.56 28.61 18.47
C LYS A 289 18.08 29.14 19.80
N ASN A 290 17.19 29.58 20.68
CA ASN A 290 17.57 30.12 22.00
C ASN A 290 18.03 29.03 22.98
N ILE A 291 17.48 27.80 22.86
CA ILE A 291 17.73 26.70 23.81
C ILE A 291 18.93 25.85 23.38
N VAL A 292 18.95 25.42 22.11
CA VAL A 292 19.95 24.46 21.58
C VAL A 292 20.85 25.04 20.50
N GLY A 293 20.64 26.28 20.13
CA GLY A 293 21.37 26.92 19.03
C GLY A 293 20.86 26.47 17.65
N GLN A 294 21.36 27.16 16.62
CA GLN A 294 20.91 26.92 15.24
C GLN A 294 21.30 25.54 14.70
N GLN A 295 22.37 24.95 15.21
CA GLN A 295 22.86 23.63 14.84
C GLN A 295 22.32 22.51 15.75
N GLY A 296 21.39 22.81 16.64
CA GLY A 296 20.85 21.86 17.61
C GLY A 296 19.60 21.10 17.14
N TYR A 297 19.04 21.45 15.97
CA TYR A 297 17.80 20.85 15.48
C TYR A 297 17.75 20.77 13.96
N SER A 298 16.92 19.84 13.48
CA SER A 298 16.51 19.73 12.08
C SER A 298 15.01 19.96 11.94
N VAL A 299 14.58 20.43 10.77
CA VAL A 299 13.17 20.64 10.45
C VAL A 299 12.73 19.64 9.39
N TRP A 300 11.58 19.01 9.66
CA TRP A 300 10.88 18.16 8.72
C TRP A 300 9.45 18.67 8.51
N GLU A 301 9.20 19.22 7.34
CA GLU A 301 7.89 19.71 6.94
C GLU A 301 7.13 18.59 6.25
N ILE A 302 6.00 18.21 6.82
CA ILE A 302 5.10 17.19 6.26
C ILE A 302 3.70 17.76 6.07
N GLY A 303 2.96 17.22 5.14
CA GLY A 303 1.59 17.61 4.87
C GLY A 303 0.76 16.46 4.35
N THR A 304 -0.55 16.60 4.33
CA THR A 304 -1.45 15.67 3.70
C THR A 304 -1.82 16.15 2.31
N SER A 305 -1.86 15.25 1.34
CA SER A 305 -2.20 15.53 -0.07
C SER A 305 -3.68 15.93 -0.30
N LEU A 306 -4.47 16.10 0.77
CA LEU A 306 -5.92 16.28 0.67
C LEU A 306 -6.37 17.69 0.29
N THR A 307 -5.47 18.67 0.29
CA THR A 307 -5.82 20.03 -0.15
C THR A 307 -4.71 20.64 -1.00
N PRO A 308 -5.02 21.18 -2.19
CA PRO A 308 -4.02 21.76 -3.10
C PRO A 308 -3.50 23.13 -2.66
N VAL A 309 -3.79 23.60 -1.46
CA VAL A 309 -3.69 25.02 -1.11
C VAL A 309 -2.29 25.48 -0.76
N ILE A 310 -1.43 24.60 -0.25
CA ILE A 310 -0.08 25.01 0.11
C ILE A 310 0.82 23.81 -0.11
N ASN A 311 1.83 23.97 -0.96
CA ASN A 311 2.84 22.97 -1.26
C ASN A 311 3.37 22.29 -0.02
N PRO A 312 2.83 21.15 0.44
CA PRO A 312 3.55 20.37 1.38
C PRO A 312 4.81 19.89 0.69
N GLN A 313 5.96 20.26 1.20
CA GLN A 313 7.24 19.82 0.62
C GLN A 313 7.43 18.32 0.75
N ASN A 314 6.70 17.70 1.70
CA ASN A 314 6.73 16.25 1.92
C ASN A 314 5.40 15.76 2.51
N SER A 315 5.10 14.51 2.29
CA SER A 315 4.16 13.75 3.10
C SER A 315 4.90 12.75 3.98
N LEU A 316 4.22 12.15 4.94
CA LEU A 316 4.79 11.07 5.73
C LEU A 316 5.15 9.90 4.79
N PRO A 317 6.37 9.32 4.88
CA PRO A 317 6.73 8.16 4.08
C PRO A 317 5.75 7.01 4.26
N TYR A 318 5.42 6.31 3.18
CA TYR A 318 4.58 5.11 3.25
C TYR A 318 5.28 3.95 3.99
N ALA A 319 6.60 3.87 3.88
CA ALA A 319 7.37 2.87 4.60
C ALA A 319 7.55 3.29 6.07
N THR A 320 7.01 2.50 6.98
CA THR A 320 7.21 2.72 8.43
C THR A 320 8.69 2.66 8.83
N ALA A 321 9.49 1.92 8.06
CA ALA A 321 10.94 1.85 8.24
C ALA A 321 11.61 3.23 8.08
N ASP A 322 11.17 4.04 7.12
CA ASP A 322 11.70 5.38 6.90
C ASP A 322 11.33 6.30 8.07
N VAL A 323 10.06 6.26 8.51
CA VAL A 323 9.60 7.07 9.65
C VAL A 323 10.38 6.74 10.93
N LYS A 324 10.56 5.45 11.20
CA LYS A 324 11.36 4.96 12.32
C LYS A 324 12.81 5.41 12.21
N ALA A 325 13.42 5.30 11.03
CA ALA A 325 14.79 5.72 10.79
C ALA A 325 14.96 7.22 11.02
N TYR A 326 13.99 8.03 10.58
CA TYR A 326 14.05 9.48 10.76
C TYR A 326 14.03 9.86 12.22
N PHE A 327 13.17 9.24 13.05
CA PHE A 327 13.21 9.51 14.49
C PHE A 327 14.54 9.09 15.13
N ASN A 328 15.11 7.98 14.69
CA ASN A 328 16.35 7.44 15.25
C ASN A 328 17.61 8.26 14.94
N TYR A 329 17.54 9.20 14.00
CA TYR A 329 18.61 10.20 13.82
C TYR A 329 18.67 11.22 14.97
N PHE A 330 17.61 11.30 15.79
CA PHE A 330 17.46 12.32 16.82
C PHE A 330 17.19 11.68 18.19
N LYS A 331 17.36 12.45 19.25
CA LYS A 331 17.00 12.05 20.61
C LYS A 331 15.64 12.56 21.04
N LYS A 332 15.16 13.61 20.36
CA LYS A 332 13.95 14.34 20.71
C LYS A 332 13.17 14.68 19.46
N VAL A 333 11.85 14.55 19.53
CA VAL A 333 10.91 14.92 18.48
C VAL A 333 9.95 15.98 19.03
N ILE A 334 9.82 17.07 18.32
CA ILE A 334 8.79 18.09 18.55
C ILE A 334 7.86 18.05 17.34
N TRP A 335 6.61 17.69 17.58
CA TRP A 335 5.59 17.58 16.55
C TRP A 335 4.48 18.57 16.78
N PHE A 336 4.29 19.51 15.86
CA PHE A 336 3.14 20.39 15.90
C PHE A 336 2.27 20.21 14.66
N SER A 337 0.94 20.12 14.89
CA SER A 337 -0.03 19.88 13.83
C SER A 337 -1.26 20.77 13.99
N HIS A 338 -1.96 21.00 12.89
CA HIS A 338 -3.25 21.67 12.84
C HIS A 338 -4.41 20.68 13.06
N LEU A 339 -5.62 21.07 12.66
CA LEU A 339 -6.80 20.20 12.69
C LEU A 339 -6.61 18.95 11.81
N GLY A 340 -6.96 17.79 12.36
CA GLY A 340 -6.77 16.52 11.69
C GLY A 340 -5.46 15.82 12.07
N ARG A 341 -5.44 14.49 12.00
CA ARG A 341 -4.40 13.65 12.59
C ARG A 341 -3.80 12.58 11.69
N PRO A 342 -4.05 12.55 10.37
CA PRO A 342 -3.68 11.36 9.59
C PRO A 342 -2.18 11.04 9.71
N ASN A 343 -1.32 12.05 9.70
CA ASN A 343 0.12 11.82 9.79
C ASN A 343 0.55 11.35 11.18
N LEU A 344 0.00 11.95 12.25
CA LEU A 344 0.34 11.57 13.62
C LEU A 344 -0.14 10.15 13.94
N SER A 345 -1.36 9.77 13.52
CA SER A 345 -1.88 8.42 13.66
C SER A 345 -1.05 7.42 12.84
N SER A 346 -0.70 7.75 11.61
CA SER A 346 0.13 6.89 10.76
C SER A 346 1.55 6.69 11.31
N ALA A 347 2.10 7.67 12.03
CA ALA A 347 3.39 7.57 12.71
C ALA A 347 3.32 6.89 14.08
N GLY A 348 2.12 6.58 14.59
CA GLY A 348 1.89 6.14 15.97
C GLY A 348 2.75 4.96 16.41
N LEU A 349 2.88 3.93 15.60
CA LEU A 349 3.74 2.78 15.90
C LEU A 349 5.23 3.19 16.00
N SER A 350 5.72 4.00 15.06
CA SER A 350 7.11 4.46 15.07
C SER A 350 7.38 5.38 16.26
N LEU A 351 6.43 6.23 16.65
CA LEU A 351 6.51 7.07 17.85
C LEU A 351 6.55 6.21 19.12
N THR A 352 5.68 5.20 19.24
CA THR A 352 5.68 4.28 20.37
C THR A 352 7.05 3.58 20.53
N GLN A 353 7.61 3.06 19.44
CA GLN A 353 8.92 2.41 19.45
C GLN A 353 10.05 3.38 19.81
N PHE A 354 10.00 4.58 19.27
CA PHE A 354 10.98 5.62 19.58
C PHE A 354 10.97 6.01 21.06
N ILE A 355 9.78 6.23 21.66
CA ILE A 355 9.62 6.54 23.07
C ILE A 355 10.09 5.36 23.93
N ALA A 356 9.69 4.14 23.60
CA ALA A 356 10.10 2.93 24.34
C ALA A 356 11.63 2.74 24.37
N SER A 357 12.34 3.18 23.32
CA SER A 357 13.79 3.14 23.25
C SER A 357 14.50 4.30 23.96
N GLY A 358 13.75 5.20 24.61
CA GLY A 358 14.33 6.33 25.38
C GLY A 358 14.17 7.69 24.71
N GLY A 359 13.56 7.74 23.54
CA GLY A 359 13.27 8.99 22.84
C GLY A 359 12.29 9.88 23.62
N LYS A 360 12.44 11.20 23.48
CA LYS A 360 11.52 12.16 24.07
C LYS A 360 10.67 12.79 22.99
N VAL A 361 9.35 12.84 23.20
CA VAL A 361 8.39 13.38 22.23
C VAL A 361 7.56 14.48 22.87
N PHE A 362 7.47 15.62 22.17
CA PHE A 362 6.62 16.73 22.52
C PHE A 362 5.64 16.99 21.39
N ILE A 363 4.35 16.85 21.68
CA ILE A 363 3.28 16.96 20.68
C ILE A 363 2.38 18.14 21.02
N THR A 364 2.09 18.93 19.99
CA THR A 364 1.04 19.94 20.05
C THR A 364 0.08 19.73 18.89
N ASN A 365 -1.17 19.51 19.24
CA ASN A 365 -2.20 19.21 18.26
C ASN A 365 -3.49 19.98 18.57
N GLY A 366 -4.06 20.64 17.58
CA GLY A 366 -5.32 21.38 17.66
C GLY A 366 -6.59 20.52 17.70
N ASN A 367 -6.49 19.31 18.20
CA ASN A 367 -7.55 18.33 18.10
C ASN A 367 -8.71 18.55 19.07
N GLU A 368 -9.93 18.39 18.56
CA GLU A 368 -11.17 18.51 19.31
C GLU A 368 -11.84 17.17 19.61
N GLU A 369 -11.29 16.09 19.08
CA GLU A 369 -11.84 14.74 19.19
C GLU A 369 -10.96 13.88 20.07
N THR A 370 -11.57 12.96 20.78
CA THR A 370 -10.87 11.93 21.53
C THR A 370 -9.95 11.15 20.55
N PRO A 371 -8.69 10.90 20.95
CA PRO A 371 -7.80 10.05 20.15
C PRO A 371 -8.44 8.70 19.92
N ASP A 372 -8.32 8.20 18.71
CA ASP A 372 -8.74 6.84 18.38
C ASP A 372 -7.76 5.79 18.97
N THR A 373 -8.08 4.52 18.80
CA THR A 373 -7.28 3.40 19.31
C THR A 373 -5.89 3.31 18.67
N SER A 374 -5.61 4.07 17.60
CA SER A 374 -4.28 4.13 16.96
C SER A 374 -3.27 4.96 17.75
N TRP A 375 -3.73 5.74 18.72
CA TRP A 375 -2.88 6.58 19.56
C TRP A 375 -2.33 5.81 20.78
N THR A 376 -1.76 4.65 20.54
CA THR A 376 -1.17 3.81 21.60
C THR A 376 0.07 4.41 22.27
N PHE A 377 0.60 5.48 21.70
CA PHE A 377 1.75 6.21 22.22
C PHE A 377 1.38 7.28 23.27
N THR A 378 0.12 7.42 23.61
CA THR A 378 -0.38 8.41 24.59
C THR A 378 -1.35 7.76 25.56
N ASP A 379 -1.49 8.35 26.74
CA ASP A 379 -2.44 7.95 27.77
C ASP A 379 -3.46 9.09 28.01
N ILE A 380 -4.29 9.32 26.99
CA ILE A 380 -5.40 10.27 26.99
C ILE A 380 -6.69 9.47 26.94
N ASP A 381 -7.55 9.64 27.96
CA ASP A 381 -8.88 9.03 27.99
C ASP A 381 -9.84 9.74 27.02
N SER A 382 -9.90 11.06 27.08
CA SER A 382 -10.75 11.86 26.21
C SER A 382 -10.25 13.30 26.03
N VAL A 383 -10.77 13.95 24.99
CA VAL A 383 -10.55 15.37 24.70
C VAL A 383 -11.90 16.07 24.67
N PHE A 384 -12.00 17.21 25.30
CA PHE A 384 -13.22 18.01 25.32
C PHE A 384 -12.96 19.47 25.01
N ARG A 385 -13.95 20.15 24.51
CA ARG A 385 -13.86 21.61 24.31
C ARG A 385 -13.96 22.32 25.65
N LEU A 386 -13.05 23.26 25.91
CA LEU A 386 -13.07 24.04 27.13
C LEU A 386 -14.32 24.92 27.25
N ASN A 387 -14.82 25.42 26.12
CA ASN A 387 -16.05 26.20 26.03
C ASN A 387 -16.72 25.99 24.67
N PRO A 388 -18.06 25.90 24.57
CA PRO A 388 -18.76 25.89 23.30
C PRO A 388 -18.43 27.09 22.37
N GLY A 389 -18.08 28.27 22.94
CA GLY A 389 -17.55 29.39 22.18
C GLY A 389 -16.06 29.38 21.94
N GLY A 390 -15.31 28.53 22.67
CA GLY A 390 -13.89 28.20 22.45
C GLY A 390 -12.90 29.35 22.53
N ARG A 391 -13.23 30.45 23.15
CA ARG A 391 -12.32 31.62 23.29
C ARG A 391 -11.61 31.61 24.64
N LEU A 392 -10.31 31.78 24.63
CA LEU A 392 -9.55 32.07 25.82
C LEU A 392 -9.06 33.53 25.81
N LEU A 393 -9.33 34.24 26.90
CA LEU A 393 -8.97 35.64 27.02
C LEU A 393 -7.48 35.81 27.36
N ALA A 394 -6.90 36.95 26.98
CA ALA A 394 -5.58 37.33 27.44
C ALA A 394 -5.58 37.51 28.97
N GLY A 395 -4.46 37.21 29.60
CA GLY A 395 -4.29 37.32 31.03
C GLY A 395 -4.55 36.04 31.83
N ILE A 396 -5.20 35.04 31.26
CA ILE A 396 -5.41 33.72 31.90
C ILE A 396 -4.07 33.02 32.11
N ASN A 397 -3.85 32.54 33.33
CA ASN A 397 -2.65 31.76 33.65
C ASN A 397 -2.87 30.26 33.43
N ILE A 398 -1.81 29.62 33.03
CA ILE A 398 -1.72 28.15 32.94
C ILE A 398 -0.69 27.72 33.95
N VAL A 399 -1.15 27.02 34.98
CA VAL A 399 -0.39 26.70 36.18
C VAL A 399 0.30 25.33 36.01
N ALA A 400 1.61 25.34 36.26
CA ALA A 400 2.36 24.08 36.33
C ALA A 400 1.86 23.22 37.49
N SER A 401 1.64 21.95 37.23
CA SER A 401 1.03 21.02 38.20
C SER A 401 1.82 19.72 38.25
N PHE A 402 3.08 19.80 38.71
CA PHE A 402 3.86 18.59 38.98
C PHE A 402 3.61 18.08 40.40
N ALA A 403 3.41 16.81 40.58
CA ALA A 403 2.98 16.22 41.85
C ALA A 403 4.00 16.27 42.99
N GLN A 404 5.24 16.69 42.78
CA GLN A 404 6.28 16.56 43.82
C GLN A 404 7.32 17.67 43.92
N THR A 405 7.20 18.77 43.22
CA THR A 405 8.18 19.84 43.36
C THR A 405 7.48 21.16 43.71
N THR A 406 8.02 21.89 44.65
CA THR A 406 7.87 23.33 44.73
C THR A 406 8.39 23.93 43.43
N LEU A 407 7.62 23.79 42.37
CA LEU A 407 7.96 24.39 41.09
C LEU A 407 7.91 25.90 41.27
N ASP A 408 8.99 26.51 40.88
CA ASP A 408 9.10 27.94 40.77
C ASP A 408 7.91 28.48 39.96
N SER A 409 7.25 29.50 40.49
CA SER A 409 6.17 30.23 39.80
C SER A 409 6.60 30.75 38.43
N ALA A 410 7.90 30.80 38.15
CA ALA A 410 8.48 31.10 36.84
C ALA A 410 8.10 30.11 35.74
N LEU A 411 7.64 28.89 36.07
CA LEU A 411 7.17 27.88 35.08
C LEU A 411 5.68 28.05 34.79
N ASN A 412 4.95 28.92 35.44
CA ASN A 412 3.59 29.25 35.07
C ASN A 412 3.58 30.04 33.77
N LEU A 413 2.63 29.68 32.92
CA LEU A 413 2.47 30.27 31.61
C LEU A 413 1.28 31.22 31.60
N LYS A 414 1.30 32.23 30.75
CA LYS A 414 0.25 33.21 30.62
C LYS A 414 -0.20 33.36 29.19
N ILE A 415 -1.50 33.43 29.00
CA ILE A 415 -2.08 33.73 27.69
C ILE A 415 -1.90 35.21 27.42
N HIS A 416 -1.10 35.56 26.42
CA HIS A 416 -0.79 36.95 26.11
C HIS A 416 -1.82 37.63 25.20
N GLN A 417 -2.53 36.85 24.41
CA GLN A 417 -3.52 37.38 23.48
C GLN A 417 -4.74 36.48 23.39
N LEU A 418 -5.84 37.01 22.88
CA LEU A 418 -7.06 36.25 22.67
C LEU A 418 -6.78 35.04 21.78
N ILE A 419 -7.12 33.84 22.27
CA ILE A 419 -7.16 32.63 21.48
C ILE A 419 -8.61 32.39 21.06
N GLY A 420 -8.88 32.51 19.78
CA GLY A 420 -10.19 32.23 19.20
C GLY A 420 -10.50 30.73 19.18
N ASN A 421 -11.70 30.40 18.83
CA ASN A 421 -12.35 29.07 18.78
C ASN A 421 -11.46 27.83 18.85
N ARG A 422 -11.98 26.78 19.50
CA ARG A 422 -11.43 25.41 19.46
C ARG A 422 -10.21 25.15 20.34
N VAL A 423 -10.27 25.57 21.58
CA VAL A 423 -9.31 25.16 22.60
C VAL A 423 -9.86 23.95 23.35
N SER A 424 -9.06 22.91 23.46
CA SER A 424 -9.44 21.65 24.09
C SER A 424 -8.80 21.49 25.46
N GLY A 425 -9.52 20.83 26.35
CA GLY A 425 -8.99 20.24 27.58
C GLY A 425 -8.78 18.74 27.39
N LEU A 426 -7.95 18.16 28.25
CA LEU A 426 -7.60 16.76 28.23
C LEU A 426 -8.17 16.06 29.46
N VAL A 427 -8.67 14.85 29.31
CA VAL A 427 -8.88 13.90 30.39
C VAL A 427 -7.71 12.90 30.32
N PRO A 428 -6.80 12.96 31.31
CA PRO A 428 -5.65 12.07 31.33
C PRO A 428 -6.10 10.63 31.63
N GLY A 429 -5.47 9.67 31.00
CA GLY A 429 -5.57 8.26 31.37
C GLY A 429 -4.86 7.96 32.71
N PRO A 430 -4.98 6.72 33.22
CA PRO A 430 -4.52 6.36 34.56
C PRO A 430 -3.01 6.48 34.78
N ASN A 431 -2.21 6.43 33.72
CA ASN A 431 -0.75 6.50 33.81
C ASN A 431 -0.18 7.84 33.35
N ALA A 432 -1.04 8.78 32.94
CA ALA A 432 -0.62 10.11 32.54
C ALA A 432 -0.45 11.03 33.74
N GLU A 433 0.67 11.73 33.79
CA GLU A 433 0.91 12.79 34.77
C GLU A 433 0.43 14.13 34.24
N ILE A 434 -0.26 14.88 35.07
CA ILE A 434 -0.72 16.24 34.73
C ILE A 434 0.46 17.19 34.86
N VAL A 435 0.77 17.90 33.78
CA VAL A 435 1.86 18.87 33.73
C VAL A 435 1.36 20.31 33.89
N TYR A 436 0.23 20.60 33.21
CA TYR A 436 -0.37 21.94 33.22
C TYR A 436 -1.89 21.89 33.34
N ARG A 437 -2.41 22.86 34.12
CA ARG A 437 -3.84 23.15 34.24
C ARG A 437 -4.10 24.63 33.95
N MET A 438 -5.31 24.92 33.48
CA MET A 438 -5.79 26.31 33.53
C MET A 438 -5.91 26.75 34.99
N GLU A 439 -5.69 28.03 35.25
CA GLU A 439 -5.98 28.58 36.59
C GLU A 439 -7.43 28.31 36.96
N PRO A 440 -7.74 28.06 38.24
CA PRO A 440 -9.09 27.84 38.67
C PRO A 440 -10.00 29.00 38.28
N ASP A 441 -11.18 28.68 37.75
CA ASP A 441 -12.23 29.68 37.61
C ASP A 441 -12.69 30.14 38.99
N SER A 442 -12.25 31.26 39.41
CA SER A 442 -12.59 31.88 40.72
C SER A 442 -13.72 32.88 40.62
N THR A 443 -14.23 33.15 39.42
CA THR A 443 -15.24 34.20 39.20
C THR A 443 -16.46 33.63 38.52
N ALA A 444 -17.65 33.89 39.09
CA ALA A 444 -18.92 33.73 38.44
C ALA A 444 -19.12 34.67 37.24
N ALA A 445 -18.05 35.31 36.77
CA ALA A 445 -18.08 36.26 35.69
C ALA A 445 -18.30 35.48 34.34
N VAL A 446 -19.28 35.96 33.58
CA VAL A 446 -19.65 35.47 32.24
C VAL A 446 -18.48 35.47 31.23
N SER A 447 -17.33 35.99 31.62
CA SER A 447 -16.15 36.18 30.77
C SER A 447 -15.14 35.02 30.78
N VAL A 448 -15.25 34.07 31.70
CA VAL A 448 -14.35 32.90 31.76
C VAL A 448 -14.94 31.75 31.03
N PRO A 449 -14.29 31.27 29.98
CA PRO A 449 -14.89 30.35 29.04
C PRO A 449 -14.82 28.86 29.45
N TYR A 450 -14.45 28.55 30.68
CA TYR A 450 -14.34 27.19 31.19
C TYR A 450 -14.72 27.13 32.67
N LYS A 451 -15.00 25.92 33.16
CA LYS A 451 -15.28 25.67 34.58
C LYS A 451 -14.14 24.87 35.22
N GLY A 452 -13.86 25.19 36.50
CA GLY A 452 -12.87 24.46 37.27
C GLY A 452 -11.44 24.74 36.79
N SER A 453 -10.59 23.74 36.85
CA SER A 453 -9.16 23.82 36.48
C SER A 453 -8.82 22.74 35.44
N PRO A 454 -9.25 22.91 34.18
CA PRO A 454 -9.05 21.92 33.14
C PRO A 454 -7.57 21.58 32.92
N VAL A 455 -7.30 20.31 32.65
CA VAL A 455 -5.97 19.86 32.26
C VAL A 455 -5.73 20.26 30.81
N VAL A 456 -4.57 20.86 30.55
CA VAL A 456 -4.14 21.34 29.24
C VAL A 456 -2.73 20.88 28.87
N GLY A 457 -2.11 20.08 29.71
CA GLY A 457 -0.83 19.46 29.45
C GLY A 457 -0.65 18.18 30.25
N ILE A 458 -0.21 17.13 29.62
CA ILE A 458 0.08 15.84 30.27
C ILE A 458 1.47 15.37 29.88
N ARG A 459 2.05 14.54 30.76
CA ARG A 459 3.24 13.75 30.48
C ARG A 459 2.89 12.28 30.63
N TYR A 460 3.35 11.47 29.71
CA TYR A 460 3.23 10.03 29.73
C TYR A 460 4.61 9.40 29.57
N LYS A 461 4.95 8.48 30.44
CA LYS A 461 6.23 7.76 30.44
C LYS A 461 6.05 6.35 29.89
N VAL A 462 6.78 6.03 28.84
CA VAL A 462 6.78 4.69 28.21
C VAL A 462 8.20 4.17 28.20
N GLY A 463 8.46 3.08 28.90
CA GLY A 463 9.80 2.50 28.98
C GLY A 463 10.83 3.52 29.54
N LEU A 464 11.86 3.82 28.76
CA LEU A 464 12.91 4.79 29.11
C LEU A 464 12.62 6.21 28.65
N GLY A 465 11.60 6.42 27.83
CA GLY A 465 11.28 7.71 27.23
C GLY A 465 10.12 8.44 27.91
N ASN A 466 9.98 9.69 27.58
CA ASN A 466 8.88 10.54 28.04
C ASN A 466 8.16 11.16 26.84
N GLN A 467 6.85 11.29 26.96
CA GLN A 467 6.05 12.04 26.03
C GLN A 467 5.31 13.18 26.75
N TYR A 468 5.23 14.33 26.08
CA TYR A 468 4.49 15.49 26.52
C TYR A 468 3.47 15.88 25.46
N ILE A 469 2.21 16.08 25.85
CA ILE A 469 1.13 16.48 24.95
C ILE A 469 0.47 17.75 25.46
N PHE A 470 0.29 18.69 24.54
CA PHE A 470 -0.40 19.95 24.77
C PHE A 470 -1.38 20.25 23.64
N PRO A 471 -2.55 20.83 23.95
CA PRO A 471 -3.42 21.39 22.93
C PRO A 471 -2.70 22.54 22.20
N TYR A 472 -2.68 22.45 20.90
CA TYR A 472 -1.91 23.31 19.99
C TYR A 472 -1.95 24.83 20.26
N ARG A 473 -3.14 25.37 20.51
CA ARG A 473 -3.30 26.84 20.59
C ARG A 473 -2.66 27.47 21.81
N PHE A 474 -2.29 26.71 22.82
CA PHE A 474 -1.56 27.25 23.97
C PHE A 474 -0.12 27.63 23.62
N ILE A 475 0.49 27.04 22.61
CA ILE A 475 1.89 27.22 22.31
C ILE A 475 2.18 28.52 21.55
N ILE A 476 1.27 28.95 20.69
CA ILE A 476 1.41 30.27 20.02
C ILE A 476 1.57 31.39 21.05
N ALA A 477 0.97 31.20 22.23
CA ALA A 477 1.05 32.17 23.32
C ALA A 477 2.28 32.01 24.26
N MET A 478 3.08 30.90 24.11
CA MET A 478 3.97 30.47 25.18
C MET A 478 5.32 29.90 24.74
N ALA A 479 5.74 30.14 23.52
CA ALA A 479 6.76 29.42 22.78
C ALA A 479 8.14 29.19 23.47
N ILE A 480 8.53 29.92 24.48
CA ILE A 480 9.87 29.81 25.07
C ILE A 480 9.86 28.94 26.34
N THR A 481 8.85 29.07 27.17
CA THR A 481 8.85 28.49 28.52
C THR A 481 8.46 26.98 28.54
N ILE A 482 7.65 26.53 27.58
CA ILE A 482 7.18 25.12 27.56
C ILE A 482 8.28 24.15 27.15
N LEU A 483 9.22 24.54 26.31
CA LEU A 483 10.30 23.68 25.88
C LEU A 483 11.34 23.40 26.97
N ASN A 484 11.43 24.25 28.00
CA ASN A 484 12.38 24.07 29.09
C ASN A 484 12.22 22.73 29.86
N PRO A 485 11.02 22.31 30.27
CA PRO A 485 10.85 20.98 30.91
C PRO A 485 11.18 19.79 30.03
N PHE A 486 11.11 19.96 28.70
CA PHE A 486 11.47 18.92 27.72
C PHE A 486 12.99 18.67 27.66
N TYR A 487 13.75 19.69 28.00
CA TYR A 487 15.19 19.57 28.21
C TYR A 487 15.42 19.41 29.71
N ASP A 488 15.47 18.19 30.24
CA ASP A 488 15.93 17.92 31.59
C ASP A 488 17.21 18.72 31.84
N ILE A 489 17.07 19.88 32.43
CA ILE A 489 18.20 20.62 32.95
C ILE A 489 18.51 19.93 34.27
N SER A 490 19.35 18.91 34.21
CA SER A 490 20.05 18.44 35.41
C SER A 490 21.02 19.55 35.82
N TYR A 491 20.64 20.29 36.85
CA TYR A 491 21.59 21.04 37.67
C TYR A 491 22.28 20.08 38.63
#